data_805ebe590c08dbed72793cd87100d97f
#
_entry.id   805ebe590c08dbed72793cd87100d97f
#
_cell.length_a   1.000
_cell.length_b   1.000
_cell.length_c   1.000
_cell.angle_alpha   90.00
_cell.angle_beta   90.00
_cell.angle_gamma   90.00
#
_symmetry.space_group_name_H-M   'P 1'
#
loop_
_entity.id
_entity.type
_entity.pdbx_description
1 polymer ?
#
loop_
_entity_poly.entity_id
_entity_poly.type
_entity_poly.pdbx_seq_one_letter_code
_entity_poly.pdbx_strand_id
1 'polypeptide(L)'
;DMERRVYDLIARRFIAVFYSDCKISTTTVMGEVDKIEFRVTGKQILEPGWRVVFAKDVKDPTEEKEEEDENVLPTFVKGESGPHIPDLNEKWTQPPRPYTEATLLRAMETAGKLVDNDELRDALKENGIGRPSTRAAIIETLFKRNYIRKERKNLIATPTGVELVQLIHEELLKSAELTGIWEKKLREIEKKTYDARQFLEELKQMVSEIVMSVL
;
A
#
# COMPACT_ATOMS: atom_id res chain seq x y z
N ASP A 1 24.93 2.38 -14.62
CA ASP A 1 24.56 1.03 -14.25
C ASP A 1 23.12 0.88 -13.69
N MET A 2 22.52 1.97 -13.26
CA MET A 2 21.11 1.99 -12.79
C MET A 2 20.14 1.76 -13.95
N GLU A 3 20.36 2.38 -15.10
CA GLU A 3 19.55 2.21 -16.32
C GLU A 3 19.50 0.73 -16.76
N ARG A 4 20.64 0.02 -16.69
CA ARG A 4 20.71 -1.39 -17.03
C ARG A 4 19.85 -2.25 -16.07
N ARG A 5 19.83 -1.94 -14.77
CA ARG A 5 18.99 -2.64 -13.78
C ARG A 5 17.51 -2.43 -14.06
N VAL A 6 17.13 -1.19 -14.38
CA VAL A 6 15.75 -0.86 -14.75
C VAL A 6 15.34 -1.57 -16.03
N TYR A 7 16.20 -1.55 -17.05
CA TYR A 7 15.96 -2.26 -18.30
C TYR A 7 15.78 -3.77 -18.08
N ASP A 8 16.67 -4.39 -17.28
CA ASP A 8 16.60 -5.81 -16.97
C ASP A 8 15.29 -6.16 -16.26
N LEU A 9 14.86 -5.34 -15.29
CA LEU A 9 13.59 -5.52 -14.59
C LEU A 9 12.40 -5.43 -15.54
N ILE A 10 12.37 -4.45 -16.43
CA ILE A 10 11.31 -4.26 -17.43
C ILE A 10 11.29 -5.45 -18.39
N ALA A 11 12.45 -5.84 -18.92
CA ALA A 11 12.57 -6.96 -19.84
C ALA A 11 12.07 -8.27 -19.20
N ARG A 12 12.46 -8.55 -17.95
CA ARG A 12 11.99 -9.73 -17.20
C ARG A 12 10.48 -9.68 -16.97
N ARG A 13 9.92 -8.53 -16.61
CA ARG A 13 8.48 -8.37 -16.46
C ARG A 13 7.74 -8.64 -17.77
N PHE A 14 8.27 -8.13 -18.87
CA PHE A 14 7.71 -8.38 -20.19
C PHE A 14 7.76 -9.88 -20.54
N ILE A 15 8.88 -10.55 -20.32
CA ILE A 15 9.04 -11.99 -20.56
C ILE A 15 8.08 -12.79 -19.67
N ALA A 16 7.94 -12.42 -18.40
CA ALA A 16 7.07 -13.11 -17.45
C ALA A 16 5.60 -13.13 -17.87
N VAL A 17 5.12 -12.16 -18.65
CA VAL A 17 3.74 -12.12 -19.14
C VAL A 17 3.41 -13.30 -20.08
N PHE A 18 4.42 -13.91 -20.73
CA PHE A 18 4.24 -15.04 -21.63
C PHE A 18 4.34 -16.41 -20.94
N TYR A 19 4.64 -16.42 -19.63
CA TYR A 19 4.68 -17.64 -18.84
C TYR A 19 3.29 -17.95 -18.27
N SER A 20 3.10 -19.23 -17.90
CA SER A 20 1.89 -19.65 -17.19
C SER A 20 1.80 -19.01 -15.79
N ASP A 21 0.59 -19.02 -15.23
CA ASP A 21 0.34 -18.56 -13.87
C ASP A 21 1.11 -19.41 -12.83
N CYS A 22 1.52 -18.77 -11.76
CA CYS A 22 2.07 -19.46 -10.60
C CYS A 22 0.92 -20.12 -9.83
N LYS A 23 0.94 -21.46 -9.71
CA LYS A 23 -0.05 -22.20 -8.92
C LYS A 23 0.45 -22.43 -7.51
N ILE A 24 -0.34 -21.97 -6.56
CA ILE A 24 -0.01 -22.05 -5.13
C ILE A 24 -1.13 -22.79 -4.41
N SER A 25 -0.76 -23.75 -3.57
CA SER A 25 -1.66 -24.37 -2.61
C SER A 25 -1.56 -23.66 -1.28
N THR A 26 -2.68 -23.23 -0.72
CA THR A 26 -2.76 -22.67 0.61
C THR A 26 -3.59 -23.60 1.48
N THR A 27 -3.01 -24.11 2.55
CA THR A 27 -3.67 -24.98 3.52
C THR A 27 -3.85 -24.22 4.82
N THR A 28 -5.06 -24.16 5.32
CA THR A 28 -5.35 -23.60 6.65
C THR A 28 -5.88 -24.72 7.54
N VAL A 29 -5.22 -24.92 8.66
CA VAL A 29 -5.63 -25.91 9.68
C VAL A 29 -6.09 -25.17 10.91
N MET A 30 -7.27 -25.56 11.39
CA MET A 30 -7.84 -25.08 12.64
C MET A 30 -7.82 -26.24 13.64
N GLY A 31 -7.20 -26.01 14.79
CA GLY A 31 -7.17 -26.95 15.91
C GLY A 31 -7.86 -26.33 17.12
N GLU A 32 -8.37 -27.16 18.02
CA GLU A 32 -8.98 -26.73 19.26
C GLU A 32 -8.42 -27.54 20.42
N VAL A 33 -8.06 -26.85 21.51
CA VAL A 33 -7.66 -27.46 22.78
C VAL A 33 -8.35 -26.71 23.92
N ASP A 34 -9.17 -27.38 24.70
CA ASP A 34 -9.92 -26.78 25.82
C ASP A 34 -10.69 -25.50 25.46
N LYS A 35 -11.33 -25.48 24.29
CA LYS A 35 -12.08 -24.35 23.71
C LYS A 35 -11.20 -23.18 23.27
N ILE A 36 -9.89 -23.36 23.22
CA ILE A 36 -8.95 -22.38 22.64
C ILE A 36 -8.66 -22.81 21.21
N GLU A 37 -8.95 -21.92 20.27
CA GLU A 37 -8.71 -22.16 18.86
C GLU A 37 -7.26 -21.83 18.47
N PHE A 38 -6.64 -22.71 17.71
CA PHE A 38 -5.33 -22.54 17.09
C PHE A 38 -5.50 -22.54 15.59
N ARG A 39 -4.80 -21.62 14.92
CA ARG A 39 -4.81 -21.53 13.47
C ARG A 39 -3.38 -21.55 12.94
N VAL A 40 -3.13 -22.40 11.96
CA VAL A 40 -1.89 -22.37 11.18
C VAL A 40 -2.22 -22.33 9.69
N THR A 41 -1.43 -21.58 8.94
CA THR A 41 -1.58 -21.51 7.48
C THR A 41 -0.27 -21.86 6.84
N GLY A 42 -0.30 -22.79 5.92
CA GLY A 42 0.83 -23.17 5.08
C GLY A 42 0.61 -22.75 3.63
N LYS A 43 1.71 -22.57 2.92
CA LYS A 43 1.75 -22.20 1.51
C LYS A 43 2.79 -23.05 0.80
N GLN A 44 2.40 -23.66 -0.30
CA GLN A 44 3.28 -24.47 -1.14
C GLN A 44 3.13 -24.05 -2.60
N ILE A 45 4.23 -23.81 -3.29
CA ILE A 45 4.23 -23.54 -4.72
C ILE A 45 4.18 -24.88 -5.46
N LEU A 46 3.07 -25.13 -6.17
CA LEU A 46 2.89 -26.33 -6.98
C LEU A 46 3.56 -26.20 -8.35
N GLU A 47 3.35 -25.06 -8.99
CA GLU A 47 3.93 -24.71 -10.27
C GLU A 47 4.46 -23.28 -10.22
N PRO A 48 5.75 -23.04 -10.39
CA PRO A 48 6.32 -21.69 -10.23
C PRO A 48 5.88 -20.71 -11.33
N GLY A 49 5.49 -21.20 -12.53
CA GLY A 49 5.02 -20.36 -13.62
C GLY A 49 5.97 -19.21 -13.93
N TRP A 50 5.43 -17.98 -14.07
CA TRP A 50 6.22 -16.78 -14.36
C TRP A 50 7.30 -16.45 -13.32
N ARG A 51 7.24 -17.00 -12.10
CA ARG A 51 8.24 -16.73 -11.05
C ARG A 51 9.64 -17.24 -11.41
N VAL A 52 9.76 -18.23 -12.31
CA VAL A 52 11.07 -18.75 -12.75
C VAL A 52 11.94 -17.65 -13.38
N VAL A 53 11.33 -16.64 -13.99
CA VAL A 53 12.04 -15.51 -14.61
C VAL A 53 12.81 -14.69 -13.58
N PHE A 54 12.36 -14.69 -12.32
CA PHE A 54 12.93 -13.95 -11.19
C PHE A 54 13.71 -14.82 -10.19
N ALA A 55 13.79 -16.12 -10.41
CA ALA A 55 14.38 -17.08 -9.48
C ALA A 55 15.87 -16.82 -9.13
N LYS A 56 16.57 -16.01 -9.93
CA LYS A 56 18.00 -15.67 -9.70
C LYS A 56 18.20 -14.46 -8.78
N ASP A 57 17.16 -13.71 -8.49
CA ASP A 57 17.25 -12.44 -7.72
C ASP A 57 17.08 -12.63 -6.20
N VAL A 58 16.90 -13.87 -5.74
CA VAL A 58 16.71 -14.25 -4.31
C VAL A 58 17.98 -14.07 -3.45
N LYS A 59 19.04 -13.46 -3.96
CA LYS A 59 20.34 -13.31 -3.27
C LYS A 59 20.66 -11.88 -2.83
N ASP A 60 19.69 -10.99 -2.66
CA ASP A 60 19.97 -9.73 -1.98
C ASP A 60 19.70 -9.89 -0.47
N PRO A 61 20.76 -10.00 0.38
CA PRO A 61 20.58 -10.17 1.82
C PRO A 61 20.04 -8.91 2.51
N THR A 62 19.76 -7.84 1.76
CA THR A 62 19.23 -6.58 2.29
C THR A 62 17.73 -6.38 2.04
N GLU A 63 17.12 -7.20 1.21
CA GLU A 63 15.68 -7.29 1.18
C GLU A 63 15.26 -8.14 2.37
N GLU A 64 14.64 -7.49 3.36
CA GLU A 64 13.87 -8.21 4.37
C GLU A 64 12.97 -9.16 3.59
N LYS A 65 13.22 -10.45 3.75
CA LYS A 65 12.32 -11.49 3.28
C LYS A 65 10.92 -11.09 3.76
N GLU A 66 10.10 -10.54 2.86
CA GLU A 66 8.68 -10.77 3.03
C GLU A 66 8.61 -12.29 3.03
N GLU A 67 8.29 -12.87 4.17
CA GLU A 67 8.25 -14.30 4.42
C GLU A 67 7.28 -14.98 3.45
N GLU A 68 7.66 -15.04 2.19
CA GLU A 68 7.12 -15.97 1.22
C GLU A 68 7.85 -17.32 1.34
N ASP A 69 8.45 -17.59 2.51
CA ASP A 69 8.99 -18.90 2.78
C ASP A 69 7.85 -19.91 2.65
N GLU A 70 8.05 -20.89 1.79
CA GLU A 70 7.17 -22.03 1.69
C GLU A 70 7.06 -22.67 3.07
N ASN A 71 5.98 -22.38 3.77
CA ASN A 71 5.66 -23.07 5.00
C ASN A 71 4.82 -24.28 4.64
N VAL A 72 5.48 -25.36 4.28
CA VAL A 72 4.83 -26.61 3.91
C VAL A 72 4.36 -27.28 5.19
N LEU A 73 3.04 -27.33 5.39
CA LEU A 73 2.46 -28.06 6.50
C LEU A 73 2.44 -29.57 6.20
N PRO A 74 2.59 -30.42 7.24
CA PRO A 74 2.33 -31.84 7.11
C PRO A 74 0.87 -32.08 6.68
N THR A 75 0.59 -33.29 6.22
CA THR A 75 -0.78 -33.70 5.87
C THR A 75 -1.57 -33.91 7.14
N PHE A 76 -2.64 -33.15 7.33
CA PHE A 76 -3.57 -33.28 8.46
C PHE A 76 -4.83 -34.01 8.01
N VAL A 77 -5.37 -34.84 8.92
CA VAL A 77 -6.66 -35.51 8.73
C VAL A 77 -7.70 -34.86 9.65
N LYS A 78 -8.89 -34.59 9.10
CA LYS A 78 -9.96 -33.96 9.90
C LYS A 78 -10.34 -34.84 11.10
N GLY A 79 -10.24 -34.26 12.30
CA GLY A 79 -10.55 -34.95 13.56
C GLY A 79 -9.38 -35.73 14.15
N GLU A 80 -8.16 -35.63 13.60
CA GLU A 80 -6.99 -36.20 14.26
C GLU A 80 -6.73 -35.46 15.57
N SER A 81 -6.21 -36.18 16.54
CA SER A 81 -5.81 -35.63 17.84
C SER A 81 -4.45 -36.20 18.25
N GLY A 82 -3.73 -35.42 19.04
CA GLY A 82 -2.41 -35.80 19.50
C GLY A 82 -2.00 -35.06 20.76
N PRO A 83 -0.83 -35.42 21.36
CA PRO A 83 -0.32 -34.71 22.51
C PRO A 83 -0.04 -33.25 22.15
N HIS A 84 -0.46 -32.34 23.02
CA HIS A 84 -0.24 -30.92 22.85
C HIS A 84 0.59 -30.38 24.03
N ILE A 85 1.67 -29.67 23.71
CA ILE A 85 2.48 -28.94 24.68
C ILE A 85 2.33 -27.45 24.34
N PRO A 86 1.55 -26.70 25.15
CA PRO A 86 1.36 -25.27 24.89
C PRO A 86 2.64 -24.50 25.20
N ASP A 87 3.00 -23.56 24.32
CA ASP A 87 4.02 -22.57 24.56
C ASP A 87 3.40 -21.18 24.54
N LEU A 88 3.50 -20.45 25.65
CA LEU A 88 2.99 -19.11 25.78
C LEU A 88 4.08 -18.08 25.49
N ASN A 89 4.00 -17.47 24.31
CA ASN A 89 4.90 -16.38 23.92
C ASN A 89 4.24 -15.03 24.19
N GLU A 90 4.72 -14.31 25.19
CA GLU A 90 4.33 -12.94 25.44
C GLU A 90 4.99 -12.01 24.41
N LYS A 91 4.19 -11.25 23.66
CA LYS A 91 4.66 -10.30 22.65
C LYS A 91 4.02 -8.94 22.86
N TRP A 92 4.80 -7.90 22.64
CA TRP A 92 4.33 -6.53 22.66
C TRP A 92 3.91 -6.10 21.24
N THR A 93 2.81 -5.36 21.17
CA THR A 93 2.43 -4.71 19.91
C THR A 93 3.51 -3.72 19.49
N GLN A 94 3.81 -3.71 18.21
CA GLN A 94 4.78 -2.78 17.64
C GLN A 94 4.04 -1.65 16.91
N PRO A 95 4.55 -0.40 16.97
CA PRO A 95 3.97 0.67 16.17
C PRO A 95 4.12 0.35 14.66
N PRO A 96 3.27 0.95 13.80
CA PRO A 96 3.42 0.81 12.37
C PRO A 96 4.83 1.17 11.91
N ARG A 97 5.38 0.40 10.98
CA ARG A 97 6.71 0.69 10.42
C ARG A 97 6.68 2.01 9.65
N PRO A 98 7.76 2.83 9.74
CA PRO A 98 7.88 4.02 8.91
C PRO A 98 7.78 3.67 7.41
N TYR A 99 7.27 4.60 6.62
CA TYR A 99 7.23 4.42 5.17
C TYR A 99 8.63 4.41 4.58
N THR A 100 8.82 3.61 3.54
CA THR A 100 9.90 3.74 2.57
C THR A 100 9.34 4.41 1.32
N GLU A 101 10.19 4.84 0.37
CA GLU A 101 9.70 5.40 -0.90
C GLU A 101 8.75 4.43 -1.62
N ALA A 102 9.08 3.14 -1.65
CA ALA A 102 8.24 2.13 -2.28
C ALA A 102 6.89 1.94 -1.57
N THR A 103 6.90 1.87 -0.22
CA THR A 103 5.66 1.70 0.54
C THR A 103 4.81 2.96 0.55
N LEU A 104 5.42 4.17 0.46
CA LEU A 104 4.69 5.42 0.30
C LEU A 104 4.02 5.50 -1.09
N LEU A 105 4.73 5.14 -2.15
CA LEU A 105 4.13 5.05 -3.49
C LEU A 105 2.94 4.10 -3.52
N ARG A 106 3.08 2.93 -2.87
CA ARG A 106 1.97 1.97 -2.75
C ARG A 106 0.82 2.52 -1.92
N ALA A 107 1.09 3.23 -0.83
CA ALA A 107 0.05 3.88 -0.03
C ALA A 107 -0.69 4.97 -0.82
N MET A 108 0.01 5.76 -1.61
CA MET A 108 -0.60 6.73 -2.53
C MET A 108 -1.50 6.04 -3.56
N GLU A 109 -1.06 4.92 -4.12
CA GLU A 109 -1.83 4.12 -5.08
C GLU A 109 -3.10 3.52 -4.45
N THR A 110 -3.01 3.04 -3.22
CA THR A 110 -4.11 2.40 -2.51
C THR A 110 -4.80 3.31 -1.49
N ALA A 111 -4.71 4.62 -1.67
CA ALA A 111 -5.22 5.62 -0.73
C ALA A 111 -6.73 5.50 -0.45
N GLY A 112 -7.49 4.92 -1.36
CA GLY A 112 -8.89 4.59 -1.12
C GLY A 112 -9.15 3.71 0.10
N LYS A 113 -8.16 2.92 0.53
CA LYS A 113 -8.26 2.11 1.76
C LYS A 113 -8.26 2.93 3.06
N LEU A 114 -7.84 4.19 2.97
CA LEU A 114 -7.79 5.14 4.09
C LEU A 114 -9.08 5.96 4.23
N VAL A 115 -10.05 5.74 3.34
CA VAL A 115 -11.31 6.49 3.30
C VAL A 115 -12.44 5.56 3.71
N ASP A 116 -13.24 6.01 4.69
CA ASP A 116 -14.35 5.22 5.24
C ASP A 116 -15.60 5.23 4.33
N ASN A 117 -15.77 6.28 3.54
CA ASN A 117 -16.89 6.40 2.61
C ASN A 117 -16.69 5.53 1.37
N ASP A 118 -17.60 4.58 1.10
CA ASP A 118 -17.50 3.62 0.01
C ASP A 118 -17.48 4.27 -1.38
N GLU A 119 -18.26 5.35 -1.60
CA GLU A 119 -18.29 6.05 -2.89
C GLU A 119 -16.96 6.76 -3.18
N LEU A 120 -16.38 7.42 -2.16
CA LEU A 120 -15.09 8.09 -2.28
C LEU A 120 -13.95 7.07 -2.39
N ARG A 121 -14.08 5.94 -1.70
CA ARG A 121 -13.16 4.80 -1.83
C ARG A 121 -13.13 4.27 -3.25
N ASP A 122 -14.29 4.10 -3.87
CA ASP A 122 -14.40 3.65 -5.27
C ASP A 122 -13.87 4.70 -6.26
N ALA A 123 -14.06 5.99 -5.96
CA ALA A 123 -13.46 7.06 -6.76
C ALA A 123 -11.91 7.04 -6.73
N LEU A 124 -11.33 6.70 -5.59
CA LEU A 124 -9.87 6.60 -5.41
C LEU A 124 -9.26 5.26 -5.87
N LYS A 125 -10.07 4.23 -6.08
CA LYS A 125 -9.60 2.88 -6.43
C LYS A 125 -8.77 2.84 -7.72
N GLU A 126 -9.13 3.67 -8.70
CA GLU A 126 -8.47 3.66 -10.01
C GLU A 126 -7.20 4.50 -10.04
N ASN A 127 -7.20 5.64 -9.35
CA ASN A 127 -6.12 6.63 -9.46
C ASN A 127 -5.30 6.80 -8.17
N GLY A 128 -5.87 6.57 -7.00
CA GLY A 128 -5.24 6.88 -5.72
C GLY A 128 -4.96 8.38 -5.55
N ILE A 129 -3.92 8.73 -4.80
CA ILE A 129 -3.40 10.09 -4.69
C ILE A 129 -2.31 10.31 -5.72
N GLY A 130 -2.53 11.26 -6.61
CA GLY A 130 -1.63 11.57 -7.73
C GLY A 130 -1.63 10.47 -8.81
N ARG A 131 -1.26 10.85 -10.01
CA ARG A 131 -1.12 9.90 -11.14
C ARG A 131 0.21 9.15 -11.02
N PRO A 132 0.35 7.94 -11.59
CA PRO A 132 1.61 7.19 -11.58
C PRO A 132 2.81 8.02 -12.03
N SER A 133 2.64 8.85 -13.07
CA SER A 133 3.69 9.72 -13.62
C SER A 133 4.08 10.90 -12.71
N THR A 134 3.25 11.29 -11.76
CA THR A 134 3.49 12.47 -10.90
C THR A 134 3.86 12.14 -9.47
N ARG A 135 3.58 10.92 -8.99
CA ARG A 135 3.84 10.51 -7.60
C ARG A 135 5.30 10.70 -7.18
N ALA A 136 6.24 10.31 -8.04
CA ALA A 136 7.67 10.50 -7.75
C ALA A 136 8.01 11.97 -7.56
N ALA A 137 7.54 12.86 -8.45
CA ALA A 137 7.76 14.30 -8.35
C ALA A 137 7.11 14.92 -7.10
N ILE A 138 5.97 14.40 -6.65
CA ILE A 138 5.33 14.81 -5.40
C ILE A 138 6.25 14.47 -4.22
N ILE A 139 6.76 13.24 -4.13
CA ILE A 139 7.67 12.81 -3.07
C ILE A 139 8.95 13.64 -3.09
N GLU A 140 9.54 13.87 -4.27
CA GLU A 140 10.71 14.75 -4.40
C GLU A 140 10.44 16.17 -3.92
N THR A 141 9.23 16.69 -4.15
CA THR A 141 8.83 18.01 -3.66
C THR A 141 8.79 18.06 -2.14
N LEU A 142 8.33 16.98 -1.48
CA LEU A 142 8.36 16.89 -0.01
C LEU A 142 9.79 16.93 0.53
N PHE A 143 10.74 16.26 -0.13
CA PHE A 143 12.16 16.35 0.22
C PHE A 143 12.71 17.76 -0.02
N LYS A 144 12.47 18.36 -1.19
CA LYS A 144 12.92 19.70 -1.55
C LYS A 144 12.48 20.77 -0.54
N ARG A 145 11.23 20.63 -0.04
CA ARG A 145 10.66 21.54 0.96
C ARG A 145 11.04 21.19 2.38
N ASN A 146 11.87 20.16 2.56
CA ASN A 146 12.32 19.67 3.85
C ASN A 146 11.17 19.30 4.80
N TYR A 147 10.05 18.77 4.25
CA TYR A 147 8.95 18.25 5.06
C TYR A 147 9.20 16.81 5.51
N ILE A 148 9.95 16.06 4.71
CA ILE A 148 10.40 14.70 5.02
C ILE A 148 11.90 14.59 4.77
N ARG A 149 12.54 13.66 5.46
CA ARG A 149 13.93 13.26 5.24
C ARG A 149 14.06 11.75 5.16
N LYS A 150 15.14 11.29 4.57
CA LYS A 150 15.45 9.86 4.49
C LYS A 150 16.44 9.47 5.58
N GLU A 151 16.08 8.47 6.37
CA GLU A 151 16.99 7.80 7.30
C GLU A 151 17.16 6.35 6.88
N ARG A 152 18.30 6.03 6.27
CA ARG A 152 18.55 4.74 5.59
C ARG A 152 17.49 4.49 4.51
N LYS A 153 16.57 3.55 4.75
CA LYS A 153 15.45 3.23 3.84
C LYS A 153 14.15 3.97 4.21
N ASN A 154 14.06 4.47 5.45
CA ASN A 154 12.83 5.01 6.01
C ASN A 154 12.66 6.50 5.69
N LEU A 155 11.42 6.89 5.50
CA LEU A 155 10.98 8.28 5.37
C LEU A 155 10.51 8.77 6.73
N ILE A 156 11.10 9.84 7.20
CA ILE A 156 10.80 10.43 8.52
C ILE A 156 10.31 11.87 8.29
N ALA A 157 9.21 12.23 8.94
CA ALA A 157 8.76 13.62 8.95
C ALA A 157 9.78 14.51 9.70
N THR A 158 10.06 15.67 9.16
CA THR A 158 10.88 16.69 9.85
C THR A 158 10.01 17.51 10.79
N PRO A 159 10.61 18.24 11.75
CA PRO A 159 9.86 19.19 12.57
C PRO A 159 9.03 20.17 11.73
N THR A 160 9.63 20.73 10.67
CA THR A 160 8.93 21.63 9.73
C THR A 160 7.72 20.98 9.08
N GLY A 161 7.84 19.69 8.70
CA GLY A 161 6.70 18.95 8.12
C GLY A 161 5.60 18.72 9.13
N VAL A 162 5.94 18.41 10.38
CA VAL A 162 4.98 18.23 11.48
C VAL A 162 4.27 19.55 11.80
N GLU A 163 5.03 20.63 11.96
CA GLU A 163 4.50 21.97 12.22
C GLU A 163 3.53 22.44 11.11
N LEU A 164 3.89 22.20 9.83
CA LEU A 164 3.01 22.53 8.73
C LEU A 164 1.64 21.83 8.86
N VAL A 165 1.64 20.52 9.14
CA VAL A 165 0.39 19.76 9.29
C VAL A 165 -0.42 20.24 10.50
N GLN A 166 0.25 20.66 11.58
CA GLN A 166 -0.40 21.20 12.78
C GLN A 166 -1.01 22.59 12.54
N LEU A 167 -0.38 23.43 11.69
CA LEU A 167 -0.88 24.74 11.32
C LEU A 167 -2.11 24.70 10.38
N ILE A 168 -2.26 23.63 9.63
CA ILE A 168 -3.42 23.44 8.77
C ILE A 168 -4.63 23.09 9.65
N HIS A 169 -5.62 23.97 9.75
CA HIS A 169 -6.84 23.74 10.52
C HIS A 169 -7.91 22.98 9.70
N GLU A 170 -7.85 23.06 8.38
CA GLU A 170 -8.78 22.39 7.48
C GLU A 170 -8.50 20.89 7.38
N GLU A 171 -9.32 20.07 8.04
CA GLU A 171 -9.14 18.61 8.11
C GLU A 171 -9.22 17.93 6.72
N LEU A 172 -10.04 18.45 5.81
CA LEU A 172 -10.14 17.92 4.46
C LEU A 172 -8.82 17.99 3.69
N LEU A 173 -8.00 19.02 3.93
CA LEU A 173 -6.67 19.12 3.31
C LEU A 173 -5.69 18.06 3.81
N LYS A 174 -5.94 17.52 5.00
CA LYS A 174 -5.09 16.48 5.62
C LYS A 174 -5.56 15.07 5.31
N SER A 175 -6.72 14.93 4.68
CA SER A 175 -7.31 13.63 4.37
C SER A 175 -7.24 13.28 2.89
N ALA A 176 -7.34 11.98 2.57
CA ALA A 176 -7.49 11.51 1.19
C ALA A 176 -8.90 11.79 0.61
N GLU A 177 -9.87 12.14 1.49
CA GLU A 177 -11.27 12.33 1.10
C GLU A 177 -11.45 13.46 0.10
N LEU A 178 -10.74 14.59 0.29
CA LEU A 178 -10.78 15.71 -0.64
C LEU A 178 -10.43 15.30 -2.07
N THR A 179 -9.37 14.49 -2.22
CA THR A 179 -8.99 13.93 -3.52
C THR A 179 -10.11 13.04 -4.07
N GLY A 180 -10.72 12.20 -3.22
CA GLY A 180 -11.85 11.36 -3.58
C GLY A 180 -13.06 12.15 -4.06
N ILE A 181 -13.41 13.23 -3.38
CA ILE A 181 -14.51 14.15 -3.74
C ILE A 181 -14.25 14.76 -5.12
N TRP A 182 -13.04 15.24 -5.37
CA TRP A 182 -12.69 15.86 -6.66
C TRP A 182 -12.65 14.83 -7.80
N GLU A 183 -12.05 13.68 -7.59
CA GLU A 183 -12.04 12.61 -8.59
C GLU A 183 -13.48 12.15 -8.94
N LYS A 184 -14.38 12.05 -7.95
CA LYS A 184 -15.79 11.75 -8.18
C LYS A 184 -16.43 12.82 -9.09
N LYS A 185 -16.30 14.10 -8.73
CA LYS A 185 -16.87 15.20 -9.52
C LYS A 185 -16.29 15.27 -10.93
N LEU A 186 -14.99 15.05 -11.09
CA LEU A 186 -14.37 15.02 -12.41
C LEU A 186 -14.91 13.89 -13.30
N ARG A 187 -15.19 12.71 -12.73
CA ARG A 187 -15.87 11.61 -13.45
C ARG A 187 -17.31 11.95 -13.82
N GLU A 188 -18.01 12.64 -12.94
CA GLU A 188 -19.38 13.11 -13.22
C GLU A 188 -19.40 14.14 -14.36
N ILE A 189 -18.38 15.02 -14.44
CA ILE A 189 -18.19 15.94 -15.56
C ILE A 189 -17.92 15.18 -16.86
N GLU A 190 -17.04 14.15 -16.82
CA GLU A 190 -16.77 13.30 -17.98
C GLU A 190 -18.03 12.60 -18.49
N LYS A 191 -18.90 12.15 -17.59
CA LYS A 191 -20.19 11.53 -17.88
C LYS A 191 -21.28 12.55 -18.23
N LYS A 192 -20.97 13.87 -18.21
CA LYS A 192 -21.91 14.99 -18.45
C LYS A 192 -23.06 15.03 -17.45
N THR A 193 -22.89 14.51 -16.25
CA THR A 193 -23.87 14.53 -15.16
C THR A 193 -23.62 15.67 -14.16
N TYR A 194 -22.46 16.35 -14.24
CA TYR A 194 -22.07 17.48 -13.41
C TYR A 194 -21.48 18.60 -14.27
N ASP A 195 -21.73 19.87 -13.89
CA ASP A 195 -21.25 21.03 -14.64
C ASP A 195 -19.84 21.42 -14.28
N ALA A 196 -18.96 21.53 -15.29
CA ALA A 196 -17.55 21.89 -15.09
C ALA A 196 -17.36 23.32 -14.55
N ARG A 197 -18.27 24.26 -14.87
CA ARG A 197 -18.18 25.63 -14.36
C ARG A 197 -18.53 25.66 -12.87
N GLN A 198 -19.56 24.93 -12.49
CA GLN A 198 -19.92 24.78 -11.08
C GLN A 198 -18.75 24.19 -10.27
N PHE A 199 -18.09 23.16 -10.78
CA PHE A 199 -16.90 22.60 -10.15
C PHE A 199 -15.80 23.64 -9.93
N LEU A 200 -15.52 24.48 -10.92
CA LEU A 200 -14.51 25.53 -10.83
C LEU A 200 -14.88 26.62 -9.80
N GLU A 201 -16.17 26.99 -9.72
CA GLU A 201 -16.61 27.97 -8.72
C GLU A 201 -16.51 27.40 -7.30
N GLU A 202 -16.90 26.16 -7.08
CA GLU A 202 -16.76 25.49 -5.79
C GLU A 202 -15.29 25.37 -5.37
N LEU A 203 -14.40 25.05 -6.32
CA LEU A 203 -12.96 25.00 -6.08
C LEU A 203 -12.41 26.37 -5.66
N LYS A 204 -12.78 27.45 -6.38
CA LYS A 204 -12.37 28.81 -6.04
C LYS A 204 -12.90 29.24 -4.66
N GLN A 205 -14.15 28.93 -4.37
CA GLN A 205 -14.76 29.24 -3.08
C GLN A 205 -13.99 28.52 -1.95
N MET A 206 -13.76 27.23 -2.07
CA MET A 206 -12.99 26.44 -1.09
C MET A 206 -11.58 27.03 -0.86
N VAL A 207 -10.87 27.38 -1.94
CA VAL A 207 -9.54 27.99 -1.82
C VAL A 207 -9.63 29.34 -1.10
N SER A 208 -10.66 30.15 -1.40
CA SER A 208 -10.86 31.43 -0.72
C SER A 208 -11.14 31.25 0.77
N GLU A 209 -11.99 30.29 1.14
CA GLU A 209 -12.32 29.96 2.54
C GLU A 209 -11.06 29.51 3.31
N ILE A 210 -10.25 28.63 2.70
CA ILE A 210 -8.99 28.17 3.30
C ILE A 210 -8.02 29.35 3.52
N VAL A 211 -7.85 30.22 2.51
CA VAL A 211 -6.97 31.40 2.65
C VAL A 211 -7.44 32.31 3.76
N MET A 212 -8.74 32.54 3.85
CA MET A 212 -9.32 33.39 4.90
C MET A 212 -9.24 32.76 6.30
N SER A 213 -9.19 31.44 6.40
CA SER A 213 -9.05 30.75 7.69
C SER A 213 -7.61 30.77 8.24
N VAL A 214 -6.62 31.06 7.39
CA VAL A 214 -5.19 31.12 7.76
C VAL A 214 -4.71 32.54 8.03
N LEU A 215 -5.44 33.54 7.53
CA LEU A 215 -5.14 34.97 7.77
C LEU A 215 -5.70 35.44 9.10
#